data_86767b448ee78bd420ec340a260e8162
#
_entry.id   86767b448ee78bd420ec340a260e8162
#
_cell.length_a   1.000
_cell.length_b   1.000
_cell.length_c   1.000
_cell.angle_alpha   90.00
_cell.angle_beta   90.00
_cell.angle_gamma   90.00
#
_symmetry.space_group_name_H-M   'P 1'
#
loop_
_entity.id
_entity.type
_entity.pdbx_description
1 polymer ?
#
loop_
_entity_poly.entity_id
_entity_poly.type
_entity_poly.pdbx_seq_one_letter_code
_entity_poly.pdbx_strand_id
1 'polypeptide(L)'
;MGRGKKKPNPEKQLIKILNSKFTPGVSKVNSSQENIRSFGTYKVYLQQGKRFINYCKNEHNAHNLKNMKQYIPQYIMHMRETERLSNRSIKTARASLCKIYEISCSDLMNNIANQYFDGSIKAAEERLMFRRQDITRSREYWTPDRIDDSVGITKEIKLFCQSCGLRRQELESIKKEHVKVSKDGSVVLHLTGNTKDATRENLGRVKTKGGKSRDVEFLLTEQSKEILKKWLNMNDKGEYLCPYTLSSKLDVHAYRSDYANALYLKYAEPIENINPKERIPSLRPYKKCSDGRSRVARDGMVSRIYRCGDELKGICLDRIAMRIVSKNLGHTRESVFAMSYFKVSCIK
;
A
#
# COMPACT_ATOMS: atom_id res chain seq x y z
N MET A 1 -17.41 6.40 -54.55
CA MET A 1 -16.26 6.30 -53.60
C MET A 1 -16.79 6.01 -52.23
N GLY A 2 -16.65 4.76 -51.75
CA GLY A 2 -17.10 4.37 -50.41
C GLY A 2 -16.21 4.99 -49.35
N ARG A 3 -16.77 5.74 -48.39
CA ARG A 3 -16.05 6.23 -47.22
C ARG A 3 -15.50 5.02 -46.46
N GLY A 4 -14.18 4.79 -46.55
CA GLY A 4 -13.51 3.74 -45.81
C GLY A 4 -13.87 3.82 -44.33
N LYS A 5 -14.46 2.75 -43.79
CA LYS A 5 -14.80 2.65 -42.35
C LYS A 5 -13.50 2.88 -41.54
N LYS A 6 -13.42 3.99 -40.81
CA LYS A 6 -12.27 4.27 -39.92
C LYS A 6 -12.05 3.07 -39.00
N LYS A 7 -10.82 2.51 -39.00
CA LYS A 7 -10.46 1.43 -38.08
C LYS A 7 -10.77 1.83 -36.62
N PRO A 8 -11.39 0.98 -35.81
CA PRO A 8 -11.71 1.30 -34.43
C PRO A 8 -10.42 1.59 -33.65
N ASN A 9 -10.44 2.66 -32.85
CA ASN A 9 -9.31 3.00 -32.01
C ASN A 9 -9.48 2.30 -30.62
N PRO A 10 -8.69 1.26 -30.30
CA PRO A 10 -8.86 0.49 -29.06
C PRO A 10 -8.59 1.30 -27.79
N GLU A 11 -7.74 2.35 -27.85
CA GLU A 11 -7.52 3.22 -26.69
C GLU A 11 -8.74 4.09 -26.38
N LYS A 12 -9.43 4.60 -27.40
CA LYS A 12 -10.70 5.33 -27.20
C LYS A 12 -11.78 4.40 -26.61
N GLN A 13 -11.83 3.14 -27.08
CA GLN A 13 -12.74 2.14 -26.52
C GLN A 13 -12.42 1.85 -25.04
N LEU A 14 -11.13 1.68 -24.69
CA LEU A 14 -10.66 1.49 -23.33
C LEU A 14 -11.07 2.65 -22.40
N ILE A 15 -10.82 3.90 -22.84
CA ILE A 15 -11.19 5.09 -22.07
C ILE A 15 -12.71 5.14 -21.84
N LYS A 16 -13.51 4.84 -22.87
CA LYS A 16 -14.97 4.80 -22.74
C LYS A 16 -15.43 3.78 -21.69
N ILE A 17 -14.86 2.57 -21.71
CA ILE A 17 -15.16 1.50 -20.73
C ILE A 17 -14.74 1.93 -19.31
N LEU A 18 -13.55 2.48 -19.13
CA LEU A 18 -13.10 2.90 -17.81
C LEU A 18 -13.91 4.07 -17.25
N ASN A 19 -14.32 5.03 -18.11
CA ASN A 19 -15.16 6.15 -17.72
C ASN A 19 -16.55 5.70 -17.27
N SER A 20 -17.17 4.71 -17.95
CA SER A 20 -18.47 4.18 -17.54
C SER A 20 -18.44 3.46 -16.19
N LYS A 21 -17.28 2.99 -15.75
CA LYS A 21 -17.07 2.31 -14.45
C LYS A 21 -16.52 3.24 -13.37
N PHE A 22 -16.18 4.48 -13.71
CA PHE A 22 -15.52 5.40 -12.79
C PHE A 22 -16.53 6.16 -11.93
N THR A 23 -16.59 5.81 -10.65
CA THR A 23 -17.49 6.41 -9.63
C THR A 23 -16.65 6.87 -8.43
N PRO A 24 -15.96 8.02 -8.53
CA PRO A 24 -15.09 8.50 -7.47
C PRO A 24 -15.88 8.84 -6.19
N GLY A 25 -15.28 8.53 -5.03
CA GLY A 25 -15.84 8.91 -3.73
C GLY A 25 -16.97 8.00 -3.21
N VAL A 26 -17.46 7.05 -4.00
CA VAL A 26 -18.50 6.11 -3.55
C VAL A 26 -17.92 5.04 -2.61
N SER A 27 -18.61 4.79 -1.48
CA SER A 27 -18.23 3.77 -0.50
C SER A 27 -18.27 2.36 -1.11
N LYS A 28 -17.39 1.47 -0.63
CA LYS A 28 -17.40 0.05 -1.01
C LYS A 28 -18.69 -0.68 -0.63
N VAL A 29 -19.37 -0.22 0.39
CA VAL A 29 -20.62 -0.83 0.88
C VAL A 29 -21.78 -0.53 -0.06
N ASN A 30 -21.78 0.67 -0.67
CA ASN A 30 -22.88 1.20 -1.46
C ASN A 30 -22.66 1.13 -2.98
N SER A 31 -21.69 0.37 -3.45
CA SER A 31 -21.36 0.32 -4.87
C SER A 31 -21.09 -1.10 -5.34
N SER A 32 -21.42 -1.38 -6.60
CA SER A 32 -21.11 -2.66 -7.23
C SER A 32 -19.61 -2.97 -7.20
N GLN A 33 -19.24 -4.24 -7.21
CA GLN A 33 -17.82 -4.64 -7.30
C GLN A 33 -17.15 -4.17 -8.61
N GLU A 34 -17.94 -3.79 -9.61
CA GLU A 34 -17.46 -3.34 -10.92
C GLU A 34 -16.94 -1.92 -10.94
N ASN A 35 -17.29 -1.11 -9.95
CA ASN A 35 -16.95 0.30 -9.92
C ASN A 35 -15.47 0.58 -9.59
N ILE A 36 -14.90 1.56 -10.31
CA ILE A 36 -13.57 2.13 -10.06
C ILE A 36 -13.76 3.38 -9.20
N ARG A 37 -13.35 3.32 -7.94
CA ARG A 37 -13.68 4.33 -6.92
C ARG A 37 -12.60 5.38 -6.67
N SER A 38 -11.41 5.19 -7.19
CA SER A 38 -10.30 6.14 -7.00
C SER A 38 -9.62 6.47 -8.31
N PHE A 39 -9.19 7.73 -8.42
CA PHE A 39 -8.46 8.20 -9.59
C PHE A 39 -7.11 7.46 -9.75
N GLY A 40 -6.48 7.08 -8.63
CA GLY A 40 -5.27 6.25 -8.68
C GLY A 40 -5.51 4.88 -9.30
N THR A 41 -6.60 4.20 -8.95
CA THR A 41 -6.99 2.92 -9.56
C THR A 41 -7.32 3.09 -11.03
N TYR A 42 -8.05 4.15 -11.40
CA TYR A 42 -8.35 4.48 -12.79
C TYR A 42 -7.08 4.64 -13.63
N LYS A 43 -6.11 5.44 -13.17
CA LYS A 43 -4.81 5.62 -13.85
C LYS A 43 -4.07 4.30 -14.05
N VAL A 44 -4.02 3.46 -13.01
CA VAL A 44 -3.38 2.15 -13.09
C VAL A 44 -4.06 1.26 -14.13
N TYR A 45 -5.39 1.20 -14.14
CA TYR A 45 -6.14 0.38 -15.08
C TYR A 45 -6.00 0.89 -16.52
N LEU A 46 -5.99 2.21 -16.71
CA LEU A 46 -5.71 2.82 -18.02
C LEU A 46 -4.31 2.45 -18.50
N GLN A 47 -3.30 2.54 -17.65
CA GLN A 47 -1.92 2.19 -17.99
C GLN A 47 -1.78 0.70 -18.34
N GLN A 48 -2.35 -0.20 -17.54
CA GLN A 48 -2.32 -1.64 -17.81
C GLN A 48 -3.10 -1.98 -19.11
N GLY A 49 -4.25 -1.36 -19.34
CA GLY A 49 -5.01 -1.53 -20.55
C GLY A 49 -4.24 -1.07 -21.80
N LYS A 50 -3.53 0.06 -21.74
CA LYS A 50 -2.68 0.53 -22.84
C LYS A 50 -1.51 -0.42 -23.13
N ARG A 51 -0.84 -0.94 -22.09
CA ARG A 51 0.23 -1.95 -22.27
C ARG A 51 -0.31 -3.20 -22.96
N PHE A 52 -1.47 -3.68 -22.55
CA PHE A 52 -2.12 -4.82 -23.19
C PHE A 52 -2.51 -4.55 -24.65
N ILE A 53 -3.06 -3.38 -24.95
CA ILE A 53 -3.38 -2.96 -26.34
C ILE A 53 -2.10 -2.96 -27.21
N ASN A 54 -0.99 -2.42 -26.68
CA ASN A 54 0.28 -2.39 -27.41
C ASN A 54 0.80 -3.82 -27.68
N TYR A 55 0.75 -4.70 -26.67
CA TYR A 55 1.07 -6.11 -26.86
C TYR A 55 0.22 -6.75 -27.97
N CYS A 56 -1.11 -6.58 -27.93
CA CYS A 56 -1.99 -7.16 -28.93
C CYS A 56 -1.77 -6.59 -30.34
N LYS A 57 -1.41 -5.32 -30.46
CA LYS A 57 -1.05 -4.72 -31.76
C LYS A 57 0.24 -5.30 -32.31
N ASN A 58 1.25 -5.42 -31.49
CA ASN A 58 2.58 -5.86 -31.90
C ASN A 58 2.63 -7.37 -32.20
N GLU A 59 2.10 -8.19 -31.29
CA GLU A 59 2.20 -9.65 -31.40
C GLU A 59 1.10 -10.29 -32.24
N HIS A 60 -0.08 -9.65 -32.33
CA HIS A 60 -1.27 -10.26 -32.95
C HIS A 60 -1.94 -9.39 -34.01
N ASN A 61 -1.36 -8.24 -34.36
CA ASN A 61 -1.94 -7.28 -35.31
C ASN A 61 -3.44 -6.97 -35.03
N ALA A 62 -3.83 -7.00 -33.75
CA ALA A 62 -5.21 -6.77 -33.32
C ALA A 62 -5.47 -5.28 -33.12
N HIS A 63 -6.57 -4.77 -33.68
CA HIS A 63 -6.92 -3.34 -33.69
C HIS A 63 -8.27 -3.03 -33.02
N ASN A 64 -8.99 -4.04 -32.54
CA ASN A 64 -10.27 -3.89 -31.86
C ASN A 64 -10.20 -4.46 -30.45
N LEU A 65 -10.55 -3.66 -29.45
CA LEU A 65 -10.46 -4.05 -28.05
C LEU A 65 -11.27 -5.33 -27.74
N LYS A 66 -12.46 -5.47 -28.34
CA LYS A 66 -13.30 -6.67 -28.17
C LYS A 66 -12.56 -7.95 -28.60
N ASN A 67 -11.87 -7.91 -29.73
CA ASN A 67 -11.15 -9.06 -30.27
C ASN A 67 -9.85 -9.36 -29.50
N MET A 68 -9.31 -8.38 -28.75
CA MET A 68 -8.12 -8.58 -27.93
C MET A 68 -8.38 -9.47 -26.71
N LYS A 69 -9.64 -9.65 -26.29
CA LYS A 69 -10.00 -10.43 -25.08
C LYS A 69 -9.37 -11.84 -25.11
N GLN A 70 -9.33 -12.50 -26.23
CA GLN A 70 -8.78 -13.86 -26.38
C GLN A 70 -7.29 -13.96 -26.06
N TYR A 71 -6.53 -12.86 -26.19
CA TYR A 71 -5.09 -12.83 -25.94
C TYR A 71 -4.70 -12.53 -24.48
N ILE A 72 -5.67 -12.39 -23.57
CA ILE A 72 -5.38 -12.09 -22.16
C ILE A 72 -4.53 -13.19 -21.51
N PRO A 73 -4.83 -14.49 -21.65
CA PRO A 73 -3.99 -15.54 -21.06
C PRO A 73 -2.55 -15.48 -21.58
N GLN A 74 -2.36 -15.33 -22.89
CA GLN A 74 -1.04 -15.21 -23.51
C GLN A 74 -0.26 -13.99 -22.99
N TYR A 75 -0.93 -12.84 -22.88
CA TYR A 75 -0.30 -11.63 -22.32
C TYR A 75 0.16 -11.83 -20.87
N ILE A 76 -0.65 -12.48 -20.04
CA ILE A 76 -0.28 -12.76 -18.64
C ILE A 76 0.95 -13.67 -18.57
N MET A 77 1.03 -14.68 -19.43
CA MET A 77 2.21 -15.56 -19.54
C MET A 77 3.42 -14.79 -20.09
N HIS A 78 3.25 -13.95 -21.11
CA HIS A 78 4.31 -13.07 -21.64
C HIS A 78 4.90 -12.16 -20.54
N MET A 79 4.04 -11.51 -19.74
CA MET A 79 4.49 -10.70 -18.58
C MET A 79 5.34 -11.51 -17.61
N ARG A 80 5.03 -12.79 -17.44
CA ARG A 80 5.74 -13.67 -16.51
C ARG A 80 7.05 -14.20 -17.08
N GLU A 81 7.03 -14.68 -18.31
CA GLU A 81 8.13 -15.45 -18.90
C GLU A 81 9.12 -14.57 -19.66
N THR A 82 8.62 -13.64 -20.44
CA THR A 82 9.44 -12.73 -21.27
C THR A 82 9.85 -11.49 -20.49
N GLU A 83 8.89 -10.76 -19.92
CA GLU A 83 9.18 -9.52 -19.17
C GLU A 83 9.67 -9.81 -17.74
N ARG A 84 9.53 -11.03 -17.23
CA ARG A 84 9.92 -11.47 -15.88
C ARG A 84 9.38 -10.56 -14.76
N LEU A 85 8.15 -10.10 -14.90
CA LEU A 85 7.55 -9.19 -13.94
C LEU A 85 7.18 -9.88 -12.64
N SER A 86 7.19 -9.08 -11.55
CA SER A 86 6.80 -9.57 -10.24
C SER A 86 5.34 -10.01 -10.20
N ASN A 87 5.03 -10.99 -9.33
CA ASN A 87 3.67 -11.43 -9.04
C ASN A 87 2.70 -10.25 -8.76
N ARG A 88 3.16 -9.20 -8.05
CA ARG A 88 2.35 -8.02 -7.77
C ARG A 88 1.96 -7.27 -9.05
N SER A 89 2.89 -7.12 -9.99
CA SER A 89 2.62 -6.47 -11.29
C SER A 89 1.63 -7.29 -12.10
N ILE A 90 1.82 -8.61 -12.15
CA ILE A 90 0.91 -9.55 -12.85
C ILE A 90 -0.49 -9.53 -12.22
N LYS A 91 -0.60 -9.59 -10.88
CA LYS A 91 -1.90 -9.47 -10.18
C LYS A 91 -2.60 -8.14 -10.50
N THR A 92 -1.85 -7.05 -10.61
CA THR A 92 -2.40 -5.74 -10.98
C THR A 92 -2.91 -5.74 -12.42
N ALA A 93 -2.17 -6.30 -13.37
CA ALA A 93 -2.59 -6.43 -14.76
C ALA A 93 -3.85 -7.31 -14.88
N ARG A 94 -3.84 -8.48 -14.22
CA ARG A 94 -5.01 -9.38 -14.17
C ARG A 94 -6.25 -8.66 -13.66
N ALA A 95 -6.16 -7.99 -12.50
CA ALA A 95 -7.29 -7.26 -11.92
C ALA A 95 -7.78 -6.14 -12.87
N SER A 96 -6.87 -5.47 -13.58
CA SER A 96 -7.21 -4.43 -14.54
C SER A 96 -7.95 -5.01 -15.74
N LEU A 97 -7.44 -6.09 -16.33
CA LEU A 97 -8.03 -6.74 -17.50
C LEU A 97 -9.37 -7.41 -17.16
N CYS A 98 -9.49 -8.06 -16.00
CA CYS A 98 -10.76 -8.58 -15.51
C CYS A 98 -11.81 -7.46 -15.42
N LYS A 99 -11.43 -6.27 -14.95
CA LYS A 99 -12.33 -5.12 -14.87
C LYS A 99 -12.71 -4.57 -16.24
N ILE A 100 -11.76 -4.47 -17.18
CA ILE A 100 -11.98 -3.94 -18.53
C ILE A 100 -12.91 -4.85 -19.34
N TYR A 101 -12.73 -6.16 -19.23
CA TYR A 101 -13.43 -7.17 -20.03
C TYR A 101 -14.59 -7.87 -19.32
N GLU A 102 -14.91 -7.45 -18.10
CA GLU A 102 -16.02 -8.03 -17.30
C GLU A 102 -15.92 -9.55 -17.15
N ILE A 103 -14.72 -10.01 -16.85
CA ILE A 103 -14.46 -11.43 -16.56
C ILE A 103 -14.08 -11.60 -15.10
N SER A 104 -14.45 -12.70 -14.47
CA SER A 104 -14.00 -12.97 -13.12
C SER A 104 -12.51 -13.34 -13.10
N CYS A 105 -11.83 -13.05 -11.99
CA CYS A 105 -10.44 -13.48 -11.85
C CYS A 105 -10.30 -15.02 -11.79
N SER A 106 -11.32 -15.73 -11.34
CA SER A 106 -11.38 -17.20 -11.36
C SER A 106 -11.48 -17.73 -12.78
N ASP A 107 -12.37 -17.18 -13.61
CA ASP A 107 -12.51 -17.60 -15.02
C ASP A 107 -11.22 -17.33 -15.80
N LEU A 108 -10.58 -16.19 -15.56
CA LEU A 108 -9.29 -15.91 -16.19
C LEU A 108 -8.23 -16.94 -15.76
N MET A 109 -8.20 -17.33 -14.47
CA MET A 109 -7.25 -18.35 -14.01
C MET A 109 -7.55 -19.74 -14.57
N ASN A 110 -8.82 -20.11 -14.66
CA ASN A 110 -9.24 -21.34 -15.32
C ASN A 110 -8.79 -21.36 -16.80
N ASN A 111 -8.97 -20.25 -17.53
CA ASN A 111 -8.52 -20.15 -18.91
C ASN A 111 -6.99 -20.29 -19.05
N ILE A 112 -6.22 -19.67 -18.15
CA ILE A 112 -4.77 -19.81 -18.12
C ILE A 112 -4.37 -21.26 -17.79
N ALA A 113 -5.02 -21.87 -16.80
CA ALA A 113 -4.75 -23.26 -16.40
C ALA A 113 -5.04 -24.24 -17.54
N ASN A 114 -6.18 -24.10 -18.19
CA ASN A 114 -6.56 -24.96 -19.33
C ASN A 114 -5.63 -24.80 -20.53
N GLN A 115 -5.18 -23.58 -20.81
CA GLN A 115 -4.34 -23.29 -21.98
C GLN A 115 -2.88 -23.68 -21.81
N TYR A 116 -2.34 -23.62 -20.57
CA TYR A 116 -0.90 -23.75 -20.32
C TYR A 116 -0.49 -24.78 -19.24
N PHE A 117 -1.44 -25.35 -18.51
CA PHE A 117 -1.15 -26.18 -17.32
C PHE A 117 -2.13 -27.37 -17.17
N ASP A 118 -2.61 -27.91 -18.27
CA ASP A 118 -3.49 -29.08 -18.31
C ASP A 118 -4.68 -29.01 -17.32
N GLY A 119 -5.25 -27.81 -17.16
CA GLY A 119 -6.35 -27.55 -16.24
C GLY A 119 -5.93 -27.33 -14.77
N SER A 120 -4.65 -27.45 -14.44
CA SER A 120 -4.19 -27.30 -13.06
C SER A 120 -4.08 -25.83 -12.63
N ILE A 121 -5.09 -25.34 -11.92
CA ILE A 121 -5.08 -23.97 -11.32
C ILE A 121 -3.91 -23.80 -10.36
N LYS A 122 -3.59 -24.85 -9.57
CA LYS A 122 -2.47 -24.82 -8.62
C LYS A 122 -1.14 -24.58 -9.33
N ALA A 123 -0.88 -25.32 -10.42
CA ALA A 123 0.34 -25.15 -11.22
C ALA A 123 0.40 -23.74 -11.86
N ALA A 124 -0.72 -23.23 -12.36
CA ALA A 124 -0.81 -21.88 -12.90
C ALA A 124 -0.54 -20.81 -11.83
N GLU A 125 -1.09 -20.94 -10.62
CA GLU A 125 -0.83 -20.04 -9.51
C GLU A 125 0.63 -20.09 -9.07
N GLU A 126 1.22 -21.25 -8.90
CA GLU A 126 2.62 -21.44 -8.53
C GLU A 126 3.54 -20.81 -9.59
N ARG A 127 3.28 -21.03 -10.88
CA ARG A 127 4.05 -20.42 -11.97
C ARG A 127 3.97 -18.91 -11.98
N LEU A 128 2.81 -18.33 -11.71
CA LEU A 128 2.60 -16.89 -11.65
C LEU A 128 3.05 -16.26 -10.31
N MET A 129 3.30 -17.09 -9.27
CA MET A 129 3.69 -16.63 -7.94
C MET A 129 5.18 -16.35 -7.78
N PHE A 130 5.92 -16.20 -8.85
CA PHE A 130 7.34 -15.86 -8.76
C PHE A 130 7.57 -14.60 -7.93
N ARG A 131 8.32 -14.72 -6.86
CA ARG A 131 8.84 -13.61 -6.11
C ARG A 131 10.19 -13.22 -6.72
N ARG A 132 10.31 -12.00 -7.18
CA ARG A 132 11.62 -11.42 -7.41
C ARG A 132 12.31 -11.33 -6.06
N GLN A 133 13.32 -12.12 -5.81
CA GLN A 133 14.12 -12.06 -4.58
C GLN A 133 14.80 -10.69 -4.39
N ASP A 134 14.96 -9.94 -5.48
CA ASP A 134 15.75 -8.72 -5.55
C ASP A 134 14.99 -7.42 -5.39
N ILE A 135 13.66 -7.44 -5.17
CA ILE A 135 12.91 -6.22 -4.86
C ILE A 135 12.64 -6.18 -3.36
N THR A 136 13.69 -6.02 -2.58
CA THR A 136 13.53 -5.46 -1.26
C THR A 136 13.20 -3.97 -1.44
N ARG A 137 12.17 -3.49 -0.76
CA ARG A 137 11.92 -2.06 -0.60
C ARG A 137 12.93 -1.43 0.37
N SER A 138 13.97 -2.18 0.75
CA SER A 138 15.04 -1.73 1.60
C SER A 138 16.05 -0.95 0.79
N ARG A 139 16.68 0.02 1.44
CA ARG A 139 17.72 0.88 0.88
C ARG A 139 19.03 0.19 0.58
N GLU A 140 19.14 -1.11 0.77
CA GLU A 140 20.38 -1.87 0.53
C GLU A 140 20.81 -1.80 -0.92
N TYR A 141 19.87 -1.53 -1.84
CA TYR A 141 20.18 -1.32 -3.26
C TYR A 141 20.16 0.17 -3.60
N TRP A 142 21.33 0.77 -3.59
CA TRP A 142 21.54 2.13 -4.07
C TRP A 142 21.18 2.22 -5.55
N THR A 143 20.29 3.14 -5.91
CA THR A 143 20.05 3.47 -7.31
C THR A 143 20.69 4.82 -7.60
N PRO A 144 21.37 4.99 -8.76
CA PRO A 144 22.04 6.23 -9.12
C PRO A 144 21.16 7.48 -9.09
N ASP A 145 19.83 7.28 -9.15
CA ASP A 145 18.85 8.35 -9.16
C ASP A 145 18.40 8.83 -7.76
N ARG A 146 18.96 8.30 -6.68
CA ARG A 146 18.61 8.74 -5.34
C ARG A 146 19.31 10.06 -5.00
N ILE A 147 18.56 10.97 -4.39
CA ILE A 147 19.11 12.16 -3.76
C ILE A 147 19.97 11.73 -2.54
N ASP A 148 21.10 12.41 -2.35
CA ASP A 148 21.84 12.33 -1.09
C ASP A 148 20.96 12.85 0.05
N ASP A 149 20.63 11.97 0.98
CA ASP A 149 19.83 12.26 2.16
C ASP A 149 20.66 12.35 3.45
N SER A 150 21.96 12.50 3.33
CA SER A 150 22.91 12.63 4.44
C SER A 150 23.16 14.07 4.86
N VAL A 151 22.81 15.05 4.01
CA VAL A 151 23.12 16.47 4.22
C VAL A 151 21.92 17.39 3.94
N GLY A 152 21.96 18.60 4.49
CA GLY A 152 21.04 19.70 4.19
C GLY A 152 19.55 19.38 4.43
N ILE A 153 18.69 19.94 3.59
CA ILE A 153 17.23 19.83 3.66
C ILE A 153 16.76 18.37 3.55
N THR A 154 17.42 17.57 2.73
CA THR A 154 17.06 16.16 2.53
C THR A 154 17.32 15.34 3.79
N LYS A 155 18.37 15.64 4.55
CA LYS A 155 18.63 15.08 5.88
C LYS A 155 17.55 15.46 6.89
N GLU A 156 17.14 16.73 6.91
CA GLU A 156 16.05 17.18 7.81
C GLU A 156 14.75 16.43 7.51
N ILE A 157 14.36 16.33 6.24
CA ILE A 157 13.16 15.60 5.82
C ILE A 157 13.25 14.12 6.23
N LYS A 158 14.42 13.50 6.04
CA LYS A 158 14.67 12.11 6.44
C LYS A 158 14.45 11.93 7.95
N LEU A 159 15.14 12.71 8.78
CA LEU A 159 15.08 12.62 10.23
C LEU A 159 13.65 12.87 10.74
N PHE A 160 12.96 13.88 10.18
CA PHE A 160 11.56 14.13 10.51
C PHE A 160 10.67 12.91 10.15
N CYS A 161 10.82 12.35 8.96
CA CYS A 161 10.05 11.18 8.53
C CYS A 161 10.35 9.93 9.37
N GLN A 162 11.61 9.75 9.79
CA GLN A 162 12.02 8.67 10.69
C GLN A 162 11.44 8.83 12.10
N SER A 163 11.01 10.04 12.46
CA SER A 163 10.37 10.31 13.75
C SER A 163 8.85 10.20 13.74
N CYS A 164 8.19 10.22 12.59
CA CYS A 164 6.72 10.18 12.52
C CYS A 164 6.14 9.19 11.49
N GLY A 165 6.94 8.63 10.62
CA GLY A 165 6.50 7.63 9.66
C GLY A 165 5.36 8.05 8.74
N LEU A 166 5.20 9.34 8.45
CA LEU A 166 4.18 9.86 7.54
C LEU A 166 4.39 9.35 6.10
N ARG A 167 3.29 9.19 5.35
CA ARG A 167 3.37 9.00 3.90
C ARG A 167 3.67 10.31 3.22
N ARG A 168 4.21 10.28 1.99
CA ARG A 168 4.51 11.49 1.20
C ARG A 168 3.35 12.48 1.17
N GLN A 169 2.15 12.03 0.79
CA GLN A 169 0.98 12.91 0.71
C GLN A 169 0.52 13.44 2.07
N GLU A 170 0.74 12.70 3.14
CA GLU A 170 0.46 13.13 4.50
C GLU A 170 1.45 14.22 4.91
N LEU A 171 2.75 14.03 4.63
CA LEU A 171 3.79 15.03 4.91
C LEU A 171 3.59 16.32 4.11
N GLU A 172 3.15 16.23 2.84
CA GLU A 172 2.88 17.38 1.97
C GLU A 172 1.61 18.15 2.37
N SER A 173 0.73 17.57 3.20
CA SER A 173 -0.57 18.14 3.54
C SER A 173 -0.81 18.36 5.04
N ILE A 174 0.09 17.91 5.89
CA ILE A 174 -0.01 18.16 7.33
C ILE A 174 0.29 19.63 7.65
N LYS A 175 -0.52 20.22 8.55
CA LYS A 175 -0.37 21.58 9.01
C LYS A 175 0.20 21.65 10.43
N LYS A 176 0.67 22.80 10.86
CA LYS A 176 1.19 23.05 12.21
C LYS A 176 0.16 22.77 13.29
N GLU A 177 -1.11 23.08 13.05
CA GLU A 177 -2.23 22.81 13.97
C GLU A 177 -2.43 21.33 14.34
N HIS A 178 -1.93 20.41 13.51
CA HIS A 178 -2.00 18.98 13.76
C HIS A 178 -0.97 18.48 14.78
N VAL A 179 -0.01 19.35 15.17
CA VAL A 179 1.00 19.01 16.17
C VAL A 179 0.46 19.30 17.56
N LYS A 180 0.41 18.30 18.42
CA LYS A 180 0.04 18.44 19.82
C LYS A 180 1.20 18.05 20.69
N VAL A 181 1.59 18.98 21.58
CA VAL A 181 2.61 18.75 22.59
C VAL A 181 1.92 18.62 23.94
N SER A 182 2.12 17.49 24.58
CA SER A 182 1.57 17.22 25.92
C SER A 182 2.43 17.88 27.03
N LYS A 183 1.88 17.96 28.24
CA LYS A 183 2.58 18.57 29.40
C LYS A 183 3.89 17.86 29.75
N ASP A 184 3.97 16.56 29.48
CA ASP A 184 5.18 15.74 29.69
C ASP A 184 6.21 15.87 28.54
N GLY A 185 5.95 16.74 27.57
CA GLY A 185 6.81 16.99 26.41
C GLY A 185 6.63 15.96 25.28
N SER A 186 5.77 14.96 25.43
CA SER A 186 5.47 14.04 24.33
C SER A 186 4.76 14.75 23.18
N VAL A 187 5.02 14.32 21.95
CA VAL A 187 4.45 14.91 20.73
C VAL A 187 3.63 13.89 19.97
N VAL A 188 2.41 14.30 19.59
CA VAL A 188 1.49 13.50 18.77
C VAL A 188 1.04 14.33 17.57
N LEU A 189 1.03 13.69 16.40
CA LEU A 189 0.48 14.29 15.17
C LEU A 189 -0.94 13.77 14.95
N HIS A 190 -1.93 14.67 15.02
CA HIS A 190 -3.34 14.34 14.82
C HIS A 190 -3.70 14.43 13.33
N LEU A 191 -3.66 13.33 12.60
CA LEU A 191 -4.00 13.29 11.19
C LEU A 191 -5.51 13.20 11.01
N THR A 192 -6.13 14.25 10.49
CA THR A 192 -7.55 14.31 10.19
C THR A 192 -7.81 13.92 8.74
N GLY A 193 -8.50 12.82 8.55
CA GLY A 193 -8.90 12.33 7.22
C GLY A 193 -10.26 12.88 6.77
N ASN A 194 -10.93 12.14 5.87
CA ASN A 194 -12.27 12.50 5.37
C ASN A 194 -13.42 12.03 6.28
N THR A 195 -13.12 11.25 7.31
CA THR A 195 -14.14 10.78 8.27
C THR A 195 -14.51 11.91 9.21
N LYS A 196 -15.81 12.11 9.42
CA LYS A 196 -16.33 13.02 10.46
C LYS A 196 -15.87 12.48 11.81
N ASP A 197 -14.98 13.19 12.45
CA ASP A 197 -14.48 12.89 13.78
C ASP A 197 -14.70 14.15 14.62
N ALA A 198 -15.69 14.10 15.49
CA ALA A 198 -16.09 15.24 16.33
C ALA A 198 -14.93 15.78 17.18
N THR A 199 -13.97 14.93 17.54
CA THR A 199 -12.79 15.35 18.33
C THR A 199 -11.77 16.17 17.51
N ARG A 200 -11.99 16.31 16.20
CA ARG A 200 -11.05 16.94 15.24
C ARG A 200 -11.75 17.89 14.28
N GLU A 201 -12.95 18.35 14.60
CA GLU A 201 -13.76 19.21 13.71
C GLU A 201 -13.06 20.50 13.33
N ASN A 202 -12.20 21.03 14.20
CA ASN A 202 -11.47 22.28 14.00
C ASN A 202 -10.11 22.11 13.30
N LEU A 203 -9.71 20.88 12.98
CA LEU A 203 -8.44 20.61 12.30
C LEU A 203 -8.65 20.47 10.79
N GLY A 204 -7.77 21.07 10.02
CA GLY A 204 -7.75 20.94 8.56
C GLY A 204 -7.54 19.48 8.12
N ARG A 205 -7.93 19.15 6.88
CA ARG A 205 -7.81 17.80 6.34
C ARG A 205 -6.39 17.47 5.87
N VAL A 206 -5.90 16.29 6.26
CA VAL A 206 -4.66 15.70 5.77
C VAL A 206 -4.97 14.64 4.71
N LYS A 207 -4.21 14.58 3.62
CA LYS A 207 -4.38 13.60 2.54
C LYS A 207 -3.98 12.19 2.98
N THR A 208 -4.78 11.57 3.86
CA THR A 208 -4.53 10.21 4.34
C THR A 208 -5.02 9.14 3.36
N LYS A 209 -4.34 7.99 3.31
CA LYS A 209 -4.77 6.87 2.46
C LYS A 209 -6.13 6.31 2.94
N GLY A 210 -7.13 6.40 2.06
CA GLY A 210 -8.49 5.95 2.37
C GLY A 210 -9.27 6.90 3.30
N GLY A 211 -8.81 8.15 3.51
CA GLY A 211 -9.51 9.15 4.29
C GLY A 211 -9.60 8.85 5.79
N LYS A 212 -8.73 8.01 6.33
CA LYS A 212 -8.77 7.61 7.75
C LYS A 212 -8.02 8.58 8.62
N SER A 213 -8.66 9.04 9.68
CA SER A 213 -8.04 9.80 10.77
C SER A 213 -7.22 8.87 11.66
N ARG A 214 -6.13 9.36 12.23
CA ARG A 214 -5.32 8.65 13.23
C ARG A 214 -4.38 9.58 13.96
N ASP A 215 -3.94 9.13 15.10
CA ASP A 215 -2.84 9.73 15.85
C ASP A 215 -1.55 9.02 15.51
N VAL A 216 -0.49 9.80 15.39
CA VAL A 216 0.86 9.31 15.12
C VAL A 216 1.76 9.83 16.23
N GLU A 217 2.34 8.92 16.98
CA GLU A 217 3.35 9.25 17.97
C GLU A 217 4.61 9.76 17.26
N PHE A 218 5.14 10.88 17.72
CA PHE A 218 6.38 11.44 17.22
C PHE A 218 7.54 10.97 18.10
N LEU A 219 8.47 10.21 17.52
CA LEU A 219 9.66 9.73 18.23
C LEU A 219 10.65 10.87 18.40
N LEU A 220 10.77 11.36 19.63
CA LEU A 220 11.64 12.47 19.97
C LEU A 220 13.09 12.00 20.16
N THR A 221 13.96 12.49 19.30
CA THR A 221 15.41 12.54 19.47
C THR A 221 15.81 13.99 19.55
N GLU A 222 17.01 14.33 20.04
CA GLU A 222 17.45 15.74 20.08
C GLU A 222 17.37 16.39 18.68
N GLN A 223 17.86 15.71 17.65
CA GLN A 223 17.80 16.19 16.28
C GLN A 223 16.36 16.39 15.77
N SER A 224 15.45 15.45 16.07
CA SER A 224 14.07 15.58 15.62
C SER A 224 13.29 16.67 16.35
N LYS A 225 13.60 16.93 17.62
CA LYS A 225 13.06 18.06 18.40
C LYS A 225 13.48 19.41 17.77
N GLU A 226 14.77 19.55 17.45
CA GLU A 226 15.28 20.76 16.79
C GLU A 226 14.61 21.01 15.44
N ILE A 227 14.49 19.95 14.62
CA ILE A 227 13.83 20.05 13.33
C ILE A 227 12.35 20.42 13.49
N LEU A 228 11.63 19.77 14.40
CA LEU A 228 10.23 20.08 14.67
C LEU A 228 10.05 21.53 15.12
N LYS A 229 10.87 22.00 16.08
CA LYS A 229 10.88 23.38 16.55
C LYS A 229 11.17 24.36 15.43
N LYS A 230 12.19 24.06 14.61
CA LYS A 230 12.54 24.87 13.43
C LYS A 230 11.33 24.97 12.47
N TRP A 231 10.71 23.85 12.11
CA TRP A 231 9.60 23.84 11.15
C TRP A 231 8.33 24.51 11.67
N LEU A 232 8.05 24.42 12.98
CA LEU A 232 6.94 25.13 13.60
C LEU A 232 7.12 26.65 13.53
N ASN A 233 8.38 27.12 13.64
CA ASN A 233 8.71 28.55 13.64
C ASN A 233 8.94 29.13 12.22
N MET A 234 9.08 28.29 11.19
CA MET A 234 9.21 28.78 9.81
C MET A 234 7.86 29.25 9.27
N ASN A 235 7.82 30.46 8.71
CA ASN A 235 6.60 31.08 8.16
C ASN A 235 6.50 31.02 6.64
N ASP A 236 7.52 30.53 5.94
CA ASP A 236 7.68 30.62 4.49
C ASP A 236 6.59 29.91 3.68
N LYS A 237 5.92 28.90 4.28
CA LYS A 237 4.80 28.16 3.66
C LYS A 237 3.51 28.22 4.48
N GLY A 238 3.33 29.27 5.27
CA GLY A 238 2.10 29.50 6.03
C GLY A 238 1.77 28.37 7.01
N GLU A 239 0.63 27.71 6.79
CA GLU A 239 0.07 26.71 7.71
C GLU A 239 0.73 25.33 7.66
N TYR A 240 1.44 24.99 6.58
CA TYR A 240 2.02 23.65 6.40
C TYR A 240 3.20 23.42 7.33
N LEU A 241 3.22 22.22 7.94
CA LEU A 241 4.29 21.82 8.85
C LEU A 241 5.61 21.60 8.11
N CYS A 242 5.59 20.89 6.98
CA CYS A 242 6.77 20.69 6.16
C CYS A 242 7.01 21.94 5.27
N PRO A 243 8.08 22.72 5.51
CA PRO A 243 8.32 23.96 4.77
C PRO A 243 8.89 23.73 3.37
N TYR A 244 9.20 22.48 3.02
CA TYR A 244 9.92 22.13 1.79
C TYR A 244 9.05 21.42 0.77
N THR A 245 9.38 21.61 -0.52
CA THR A 245 8.83 20.80 -1.60
C THR A 245 9.57 19.46 -1.66
N LEU A 246 8.83 18.35 -1.63
CA LEU A 246 9.43 17.03 -1.61
C LEU A 246 9.87 16.58 -3.02
N SER A 247 11.16 16.33 -3.21
CA SER A 247 11.65 15.69 -4.43
C SER A 247 11.04 14.30 -4.61
N SER A 248 10.66 13.94 -5.84
CA SER A 248 10.16 12.59 -6.17
C SER A 248 11.19 11.49 -5.89
N LYS A 249 12.48 11.84 -5.86
CA LYS A 249 13.61 10.93 -5.61
C LYS A 249 13.80 10.60 -4.11
N LEU A 250 13.15 11.32 -3.18
CA LEU A 250 13.19 11.01 -1.75
C LEU A 250 12.44 9.70 -1.45
N ASP A 251 13.08 8.80 -0.74
CA ASP A 251 12.49 7.51 -0.33
C ASP A 251 11.74 7.63 1.01
N VAL A 252 10.66 8.42 1.02
CA VAL A 252 9.80 8.59 2.22
C VAL A 252 9.28 7.25 2.75
N HIS A 253 9.16 6.23 1.89
CA HIS A 253 8.67 4.93 2.33
C HIS A 253 9.74 4.15 3.14
N ALA A 254 11.00 4.28 2.78
CA ALA A 254 12.09 3.69 3.57
C ALA A 254 12.22 4.39 4.94
N TYR A 255 12.10 5.72 5.01
CA TYR A 255 12.10 6.46 6.29
C TYR A 255 10.95 6.04 7.19
N ARG A 256 9.78 5.79 6.59
CA ARG A 256 8.63 5.24 7.30
C ARG A 256 8.88 3.81 7.80
N SER A 257 9.67 2.99 7.10
CA SER A 257 10.08 1.68 7.59
C SER A 257 11.02 1.81 8.80
N ASP A 258 11.94 2.77 8.77
CA ASP A 258 12.84 3.05 9.91
C ASP A 258 12.03 3.46 11.16
N TYR A 259 11.06 4.38 11.00
CA TYR A 259 10.12 4.74 12.06
C TYR A 259 9.38 3.52 12.63
N ALA A 260 8.85 2.67 11.74
CA ALA A 260 8.10 1.49 12.16
C ALA A 260 8.92 0.54 13.02
N ASN A 261 10.20 0.34 12.66
CA ASN A 261 11.10 -0.51 13.45
C ASN A 261 11.51 0.17 14.76
N ALA A 262 11.81 1.45 14.76
CA ALA A 262 12.13 2.19 15.98
C ALA A 262 10.95 2.19 16.97
N LEU A 263 9.73 2.42 16.47
CA LEU A 263 8.52 2.37 17.30
C LEU A 263 8.24 0.94 17.80
N TYR A 264 8.50 -0.08 16.99
CA TYR A 264 8.38 -1.47 17.42
C TYR A 264 9.34 -1.75 18.58
N LEU A 265 10.61 -1.42 18.46
CA LEU A 265 11.62 -1.64 19.50
C LEU A 265 11.30 -0.88 20.80
N LYS A 266 10.68 0.31 20.69
CA LYS A 266 10.23 1.07 21.86
C LYS A 266 9.20 0.32 22.71
N TYR A 267 8.32 -0.46 22.09
CA TYR A 267 7.17 -1.11 22.74
C TYR A 267 7.26 -2.62 22.79
N ALA A 268 8.20 -3.24 22.09
CA ALA A 268 8.35 -4.68 22.08
C ALA A 268 8.96 -5.18 23.38
N GLU A 269 8.33 -6.16 23.98
CA GLU A 269 8.89 -6.95 25.05
C GLU A 269 9.67 -8.12 24.45
N PRO A 270 10.88 -8.43 24.98
CA PRO A 270 11.59 -9.64 24.60
C PRO A 270 10.69 -10.88 24.76
N ILE A 271 10.72 -11.77 23.79
CA ILE A 271 9.78 -12.91 23.75
C ILE A 271 9.90 -13.79 24.98
N GLU A 272 11.10 -13.93 25.51
CA GLU A 272 11.42 -14.67 26.74
C GLU A 272 10.79 -14.05 27.98
N ASN A 273 10.54 -12.74 27.99
CA ASN A 273 9.96 -12.02 29.12
C ASN A 273 8.42 -12.01 29.09
N ILE A 274 7.81 -12.30 27.93
CA ILE A 274 6.35 -12.35 27.79
C ILE A 274 5.80 -13.47 28.70
N ASN A 275 4.78 -13.15 29.48
CA ASN A 275 4.12 -14.10 30.35
C ASN A 275 3.72 -15.38 29.62
N PRO A 276 4.08 -16.59 30.07
CA PRO A 276 3.74 -17.85 29.45
C PRO A 276 2.24 -18.01 29.12
N LYS A 277 1.34 -17.49 29.98
CA LYS A 277 -0.10 -17.50 29.74
C LYS A 277 -0.51 -16.68 28.52
N GLU A 278 0.18 -15.60 28.21
CA GLU A 278 -0.06 -14.75 27.03
C GLU A 278 0.54 -15.33 25.74
N ARG A 279 1.48 -16.26 25.86
CA ARG A 279 2.06 -16.98 24.71
C ARG A 279 1.10 -18.03 24.14
N ILE A 280 0.11 -18.44 24.94
CA ILE A 280 -0.91 -19.41 24.53
C ILE A 280 -1.97 -18.66 23.71
N PRO A 281 -2.43 -19.22 22.57
CA PRO A 281 -3.52 -18.65 21.81
C PRO A 281 -4.81 -18.59 22.65
N SER A 282 -5.44 -17.42 22.70
CA SER A 282 -6.73 -17.21 23.33
C SER A 282 -7.82 -16.96 22.27
N LEU A 283 -9.04 -17.43 22.54
CA LEU A 283 -10.19 -17.18 21.68
C LEU A 283 -10.47 -15.67 21.58
N ARG A 284 -10.52 -15.15 20.36
CA ARG A 284 -11.05 -13.79 20.12
C ARG A 284 -12.57 -13.82 20.25
N PRO A 285 -13.16 -12.85 20.96
CA PRO A 285 -14.62 -12.71 20.97
C PRO A 285 -15.11 -12.45 19.52
N TYR A 286 -16.20 -13.11 19.15
CA TYR A 286 -16.88 -12.92 17.87
C TYR A 286 -17.28 -11.45 17.68
N LYS A 287 -16.87 -10.85 16.58
CA LYS A 287 -17.38 -9.56 16.14
C LYS A 287 -18.61 -9.79 15.25
N LYS A 288 -19.81 -9.44 15.70
CA LYS A 288 -20.99 -9.35 14.81
C LYS A 288 -20.71 -8.25 13.78
N CYS A 289 -20.78 -8.61 12.50
CA CYS A 289 -20.77 -7.64 11.43
C CYS A 289 -22.15 -6.99 11.27
N SER A 290 -22.21 -5.78 10.73
CA SER A 290 -23.46 -5.07 10.43
C SER A 290 -24.44 -5.80 9.51
N ASP A 291 -23.96 -6.85 8.81
CA ASP A 291 -24.75 -7.75 7.95
C ASP A 291 -25.29 -8.98 8.69
N GLY A 292 -25.22 -9.02 10.03
CA GLY A 292 -25.68 -10.12 10.87
C GLY A 292 -24.83 -11.40 10.82
N ARG A 293 -23.80 -11.45 9.99
CA ARG A 293 -22.92 -12.61 9.90
C ARG A 293 -21.83 -12.55 10.96
N SER A 294 -21.73 -13.61 11.73
CA SER A 294 -20.58 -13.83 12.63
C SER A 294 -19.35 -14.16 11.79
N ARG A 295 -18.46 -13.23 11.58
CA ARG A 295 -17.14 -13.56 11.02
C ARG A 295 -16.24 -13.99 12.16
N VAL A 296 -15.91 -15.28 12.19
CA VAL A 296 -14.73 -15.74 12.90
C VAL A 296 -13.55 -14.95 12.33
N ALA A 297 -12.83 -14.23 13.18
CA ALA A 297 -11.52 -13.73 12.76
C ALA A 297 -10.77 -14.92 12.17
N ARG A 298 -10.13 -14.78 11.00
CA ARG A 298 -9.44 -15.90 10.30
C ARG A 298 -8.51 -16.70 11.22
N ASP A 299 -8.10 -16.11 12.31
CA ASP A 299 -7.30 -16.73 13.38
C ASP A 299 -8.17 -16.73 14.63
N GLY A 300 -9.01 -17.75 14.82
CA GLY A 300 -9.90 -17.89 15.98
C GLY A 300 -9.17 -17.80 17.33
N MET A 301 -7.86 -17.96 17.31
CA MET A 301 -6.98 -17.89 18.48
C MET A 301 -5.81 -16.96 18.19
N VAL A 302 -5.50 -16.04 19.10
CA VAL A 302 -4.41 -15.08 18.95
C VAL A 302 -3.51 -15.12 20.17
N SER A 303 -2.31 -15.59 19.96
CA SER A 303 -1.20 -15.47 20.92
C SER A 303 -0.63 -14.05 20.88
N ARG A 304 -0.08 -13.58 21.99
CA ARG A 304 0.75 -12.37 22.04
C ARG A 304 2.00 -12.51 21.14
N ILE A 305 2.45 -13.72 20.89
CA ILE A 305 3.55 -14.00 19.98
C ILE A 305 3.02 -14.13 18.56
N TYR A 306 3.55 -13.31 17.66
CA TYR A 306 3.35 -13.42 16.21
C TYR A 306 4.51 -14.22 15.61
N ARG A 307 4.21 -15.39 15.05
CA ARG A 307 5.21 -16.21 14.34
C ARG A 307 5.24 -15.79 12.87
N CYS A 308 6.39 -15.34 12.42
CA CYS A 308 6.57 -14.96 11.02
C CYS A 308 6.60 -16.20 10.12
N GLY A 309 6.06 -16.07 8.92
CA GLY A 309 6.10 -17.09 7.87
C GLY A 309 7.10 -16.74 6.77
N ASP A 310 7.17 -17.59 5.76
CA ASP A 310 7.99 -17.40 4.56
C ASP A 310 9.48 -17.11 4.87
N GLU A 311 10.04 -16.06 4.30
CA GLU A 311 11.45 -15.65 4.45
C GLU A 311 11.87 -15.29 5.89
N LEU A 312 10.89 -14.97 6.74
CA LEU A 312 11.08 -14.65 8.16
C LEU A 312 10.73 -15.84 9.06
N LYS A 313 10.66 -17.05 8.51
CA LYS A 313 10.33 -18.26 9.28
C LYS A 313 11.30 -18.44 10.45
N GLY A 314 10.74 -18.68 11.63
CA GLY A 314 11.50 -18.81 12.89
C GLY A 314 11.58 -17.54 13.70
N ILE A 315 11.30 -16.37 13.12
CA ILE A 315 11.25 -15.11 13.87
C ILE A 315 9.91 -14.98 14.58
N CYS A 316 9.98 -14.63 15.85
CA CYS A 316 8.84 -14.34 16.70
C CYS A 316 8.83 -12.86 17.07
N LEU A 317 7.65 -12.23 17.00
CA LEU A 317 7.46 -10.81 17.29
C LEU A 317 6.38 -10.59 18.34
N ASP A 318 6.53 -9.53 19.16
CA ASP A 318 5.49 -9.09 20.09
C ASP A 318 4.31 -8.48 19.32
N ARG A 319 3.16 -9.13 19.36
CA ARG A 319 1.96 -8.73 18.64
C ARG A 319 1.36 -7.42 19.18
N ILE A 320 1.54 -7.10 20.46
CA ILE A 320 1.06 -5.85 21.04
C ILE A 320 1.84 -4.68 20.43
N ALA A 321 3.16 -4.76 20.42
CA ALA A 321 4.00 -3.76 19.75
C ALA A 321 3.67 -3.63 18.27
N MET A 322 3.48 -4.74 17.56
CA MET A 322 3.06 -4.73 16.14
C MET A 322 1.72 -3.99 15.93
N ARG A 323 0.75 -4.13 16.85
CA ARG A 323 -0.53 -3.41 16.79
C ARG A 323 -0.35 -1.92 16.99
N ILE A 324 0.48 -1.50 17.94
CA ILE A 324 0.81 -0.09 18.19
C ILE A 324 1.41 0.51 16.92
N VAL A 325 2.42 -0.14 16.34
CA VAL A 325 3.03 0.30 15.08
C VAL A 325 2.01 0.37 13.95
N SER A 326 1.23 -0.68 13.76
CA SER A 326 0.22 -0.73 12.69
C SER A 326 -0.82 0.38 12.83
N LYS A 327 -1.27 0.68 14.05
CA LYS A 327 -2.21 1.78 14.33
C LYS A 327 -1.60 3.14 13.98
N ASN A 328 -0.38 3.42 14.41
CA ASN A 328 0.37 4.64 14.07
C ASN A 328 0.56 4.78 12.56
N LEU A 329 0.84 3.68 11.87
CA LEU A 329 0.97 3.66 10.41
C LEU A 329 -0.39 3.70 9.67
N GLY A 330 -1.53 3.66 10.35
CA GLY A 330 -2.87 3.64 9.76
C GLY A 330 -3.22 2.33 9.07
N HIS A 331 -2.71 1.22 9.55
CA HIS A 331 -3.07 -0.14 9.14
C HIS A 331 -4.06 -0.77 10.13
N THR A 332 -4.96 -1.59 9.60
CA THR A 332 -5.97 -2.29 10.43
C THR A 332 -5.50 -3.67 10.89
N ARG A 333 -4.38 -4.16 10.36
CA ARG A 333 -3.85 -5.50 10.65
C ARG A 333 -2.39 -5.39 11.08
N GLU A 334 -2.05 -6.04 12.18
CA GLU A 334 -0.68 -6.11 12.71
C GLU A 334 0.30 -6.80 11.75
N SER A 335 -0.15 -7.82 11.02
CA SER A 335 0.67 -8.56 10.05
C SER A 335 1.32 -7.68 8.97
N VAL A 336 0.74 -6.50 8.70
CA VAL A 336 1.32 -5.56 7.72
C VAL A 336 2.69 -5.06 8.16
N PHE A 337 2.93 -4.92 9.47
CA PHE A 337 4.24 -4.57 9.98
C PHE A 337 5.29 -5.64 9.60
N ALA A 338 5.07 -6.90 9.98
CA ALA A 338 5.98 -8.00 9.66
C ALA A 338 6.23 -8.14 8.15
N MET A 339 5.16 -8.04 7.34
CA MET A 339 5.24 -8.28 5.88
C MET A 339 5.85 -7.13 5.07
N SER A 340 5.82 -5.89 5.59
CA SER A 340 6.12 -4.70 4.77
C SER A 340 7.12 -3.73 5.38
N TYR A 341 7.39 -3.81 6.66
CA TYR A 341 8.21 -2.82 7.36
C TYR A 341 9.33 -3.44 8.21
N PHE A 342 9.12 -4.63 8.76
CA PHE A 342 10.06 -5.26 9.66
C PHE A 342 11.41 -5.55 8.99
N LYS A 343 12.49 -5.23 9.68
CA LYS A 343 13.88 -5.48 9.27
C LYS A 343 14.55 -6.40 10.29
N VAL A 344 15.08 -7.51 9.85
CA VAL A 344 15.77 -8.50 10.71
C VAL A 344 16.98 -7.89 11.42
N SER A 345 17.67 -6.96 10.77
CA SER A 345 18.81 -6.24 11.35
C SER A 345 18.47 -5.42 12.61
N CYS A 346 17.18 -5.19 12.90
CA CYS A 346 16.75 -4.46 14.09
C CYS A 346 16.67 -5.31 15.36
N ILE A 347 16.76 -6.64 15.26
CA ILE A 347 16.68 -7.57 16.42
C ILE A 347 17.99 -8.34 16.67
N LYS A 348 19.06 -7.97 15.98
CA LYS A 348 20.41 -8.51 16.26
C LYS A 348 21.12 -7.69 17.30
#